data_84062f5368caafd558922a5473154f8d
#
_entry.id   84062f5368caafd558922a5473154f8d
#
_cell.length_a   1.000
_cell.length_b   1.000
_cell.length_c   1.000
_cell.angle_alpha   90.00
_cell.angle_beta   90.00
_cell.angle_gamma   90.00
#
_symmetry.space_group_name_H-M   'P 1'
#
loop_
_entity.id
_entity.type
_entity.pdbx_description
1 polymer ?
#
loop_
_entity_poly.entity_id
_entity_poly.type
_entity_poly.pdbx_seq_one_letter_code
_entity_poly.pdbx_strand_id
1 'polypeptide(L)'
;MAKEVGKDRLGDFYTNGKVRKRREWRGFADTMYDYWRWLHIMGILAGFIMKPRNIKAMLRYRWMANYLAVPMMLDRHTQGLRGEYLRICHTEQDLVVSDVAKLLNNLFRGDRRIGNDTEFSKKVVLVDENEMTAVMMGFPTLKGLSRETPSTYVSVLLNQNAAVHYIDVAQEYGLAGDVCPMPEAEAGVSIDDDAPVLGACAIQCNTTCDGSLMSNGVISKRLELEDGIPVFQLAAPLRHREADVQEYAAQEIRNAIAFIEEHTGEKWDWDYYFECAKRVNISTRYRMDWLDMNKTDYPQVFGSNLALYTETNYMAICGKIPEFVEADRKIDALAQKAYRAKKKMAKEYRHRAIIWGVQSHFYFDFLLWLVNCWGIVPLTDMLSMVSTKTLCEDNTPEGREQAIYDIAWLTENMIMRNRTHGGYKVLLDELWEYVEEFHADMVILWEHMSCKALNGMHGQFEEKAREKGIHLVWVTHDLFDPRVISRQGVRDQINRYMRAVMQEEPLDPSLEILHDEHSW
;
A
#
# COMPACT_ATOMS: atom_id res chain seq x y z
N MET A 1 1.00 -21.67 24.37
CA MET A 1 1.13 -20.68 23.30
C MET A 1 -0.22 -20.33 22.66
N ALA A 2 -0.98 -21.23 22.06
CA ALA A 2 -2.27 -20.89 21.42
C ALA A 2 -3.34 -20.24 22.33
N LYS A 3 -3.29 -20.47 23.64
CA LYS A 3 -4.22 -19.83 24.61
C LYS A 3 -3.85 -18.39 24.97
N GLU A 4 -2.59 -17.96 24.81
CA GLU A 4 -2.16 -16.59 25.05
C GLU A 4 -2.47 -15.69 23.86
N VAL A 5 -2.23 -16.15 22.64
CA VAL A 5 -2.57 -15.43 21.41
C VAL A 5 -4.07 -15.10 21.32
N GLY A 6 -4.94 -15.93 21.91
CA GLY A 6 -6.39 -15.65 21.97
C GLY A 6 -6.80 -14.54 22.94
N LYS A 7 -5.99 -14.23 23.95
CA LYS A 7 -6.23 -13.12 24.89
C LYS A 7 -5.85 -11.76 24.31
N ASP A 8 -4.84 -11.73 23.45
CA ASP A 8 -4.30 -10.48 22.89
C ASP A 8 -5.18 -9.91 21.78
N ARG A 9 -6.09 -10.68 21.19
CA ARG A 9 -6.94 -10.27 20.07
C ARG A 9 -7.81 -9.04 20.30
N LEU A 10 -8.34 -8.89 21.52
CA LEU A 10 -9.14 -7.73 21.93
C LEU A 10 -8.41 -6.93 23.02
N GLY A 11 -7.46 -7.55 23.70
CA GLY A 11 -6.71 -6.97 24.78
C GLY A 11 -5.94 -5.73 24.35
N ASP A 12 -5.21 -5.81 23.24
CA ASP A 12 -4.39 -4.73 22.73
C ASP A 12 -5.18 -3.51 22.24
N PHE A 13 -6.43 -3.68 21.84
CA PHE A 13 -7.30 -2.57 21.44
C PHE A 13 -7.85 -1.76 22.61
N TYR A 14 -8.08 -2.40 23.74
CA TYR A 14 -8.79 -1.82 24.88
C TYR A 14 -7.99 -1.81 26.17
N THR A 15 -6.84 -2.49 26.21
CA THR A 15 -6.06 -2.59 27.42
C THR A 15 -5.20 -1.37 27.65
N ASN A 16 -5.06 -1.02 28.82
CA ASN A 16 -4.19 -0.04 29.43
C ASN A 16 -4.79 1.33 29.70
N GLY A 17 -6.05 1.56 29.42
CA GLY A 17 -6.69 2.84 29.77
C GLY A 17 -6.02 4.07 29.16
N LYS A 18 -5.09 3.86 28.23
CA LYS A 18 -4.30 4.89 27.54
C LYS A 18 -4.79 5.19 26.14
N VAL A 19 -5.95 4.68 25.75
CA VAL A 19 -6.66 5.20 24.59
C VAL A 19 -6.71 6.72 24.76
N ARG A 20 -6.35 7.47 23.75
CA ARG A 20 -6.38 8.93 23.79
C ARG A 20 -7.64 9.41 24.47
N LYS A 21 -7.47 10.02 25.60
CA LYS A 21 -8.61 10.53 26.38
C LYS A 21 -9.36 11.64 25.66
N ARG A 22 -8.76 12.26 24.63
CA ARG A 22 -9.38 13.31 23.81
C ARG A 22 -8.77 13.32 22.43
N ARG A 23 -9.61 13.56 21.41
CA ARG A 23 -9.16 13.97 20.08
C ARG A 23 -8.41 15.29 20.17
N GLU A 24 -7.41 15.44 19.30
CA GLU A 24 -6.60 16.64 19.23
C GLU A 24 -7.47 17.89 18.94
N TRP A 25 -7.27 18.95 19.71
CA TRP A 25 -7.89 20.24 19.42
C TRP A 25 -7.14 20.95 18.30
N ARG A 26 -7.79 21.14 17.16
CA ARG A 26 -7.22 21.75 15.94
C ARG A 26 -7.78 23.14 15.63
N GLY A 27 -8.43 23.77 16.61
CA GLY A 27 -9.30 24.92 16.39
C GLY A 27 -10.74 24.47 16.06
N PHE A 28 -11.70 25.37 16.23
CA PHE A 28 -13.13 25.02 16.17
C PHE A 28 -13.52 24.36 14.83
N ALA A 29 -13.19 25.02 13.71
CA ALA A 29 -13.62 24.56 12.38
C ALA A 29 -13.04 23.19 12.02
N ASP A 30 -11.73 22.99 12.20
CA ASP A 30 -11.07 21.74 11.85
C ASP A 30 -11.47 20.61 12.82
N THR A 31 -11.66 20.91 14.11
CA THR A 31 -12.12 19.91 15.08
C THR A 31 -13.55 19.45 14.78
N MET A 32 -14.47 20.38 14.46
CA MET A 32 -15.84 20.01 14.10
C MET A 32 -15.91 19.22 12.80
N TYR A 33 -15.10 19.59 11.82
CA TYR A 33 -14.98 18.84 10.56
C TYR A 33 -14.44 17.42 10.81
N ASP A 34 -13.43 17.27 11.66
CA ASP A 34 -12.85 15.98 12.03
C ASP A 34 -13.88 15.07 12.73
N TYR A 35 -14.66 15.59 13.68
CA TYR A 35 -15.74 14.85 14.31
C TYR A 35 -16.83 14.43 13.31
N TRP A 36 -17.24 15.32 12.41
CA TRP A 36 -18.22 15.00 11.40
C TRP A 36 -17.74 13.89 10.47
N ARG A 37 -16.49 13.94 10.07
CA ARG A 37 -15.84 12.92 9.26
C ARG A 37 -15.78 11.57 9.97
N TRP A 38 -15.38 11.59 11.23
CA TRP A 38 -15.36 10.39 12.05
C TRP A 38 -16.75 9.76 12.15
N LEU A 39 -17.81 10.53 12.38
CA LEU A 39 -19.19 10.04 12.39
C LEU A 39 -19.62 9.45 11.06
N HIS A 40 -19.20 10.05 9.94
CA HIS A 40 -19.48 9.53 8.59
C HIS A 40 -18.87 8.14 8.41
N ILE A 41 -17.60 7.96 8.75
CA ILE A 41 -16.90 6.68 8.67
C ILE A 41 -17.53 5.64 9.61
N MET A 42 -17.90 6.04 10.83
CA MET A 42 -18.63 5.16 11.74
C MET A 42 -19.97 4.70 11.16
N GLY A 43 -20.64 5.56 10.39
CA GLY A 43 -21.84 5.19 9.64
C GLY A 43 -21.58 4.12 8.58
N ILE A 44 -20.47 4.21 7.84
CA ILE A 44 -20.06 3.18 6.86
C ILE A 44 -19.80 1.85 7.58
N LEU A 45 -19.05 1.87 8.67
CA LEU A 45 -18.74 0.67 9.47
C LEU A 45 -20.00 0.04 10.07
N ALA A 46 -20.90 0.84 10.61
CA ALA A 46 -22.17 0.35 11.13
C ALA A 46 -23.00 -0.31 10.03
N GLY A 47 -23.11 0.33 8.85
CA GLY A 47 -23.80 -0.23 7.69
C GLY A 47 -23.14 -1.52 7.17
N PHE A 48 -21.82 -1.66 7.33
CA PHE A 48 -21.11 -2.91 7.03
C PHE A 48 -21.48 -4.01 8.03
N ILE A 49 -21.36 -3.73 9.33
CA ILE A 49 -21.60 -4.72 10.42
C ILE A 49 -23.08 -5.17 10.46
N MET A 50 -24.02 -4.31 10.14
CA MET A 50 -25.46 -4.65 10.16
C MET A 50 -25.87 -5.75 9.15
N LYS A 51 -25.02 -6.08 8.19
CA LYS A 51 -25.31 -7.16 7.23
C LYS A 51 -25.07 -8.54 7.87
N PRO A 52 -26.07 -9.44 7.91
CA PRO A 52 -25.92 -10.77 8.56
C PRO A 52 -24.74 -11.58 8.03
N ARG A 53 -24.44 -11.45 6.75
CA ARG A 53 -23.31 -12.07 6.08
C ARG A 53 -21.97 -11.60 6.67
N ASN A 54 -21.84 -10.30 6.92
CA ASN A 54 -20.62 -9.72 7.45
C ASN A 54 -20.40 -10.11 8.93
N ILE A 55 -21.50 -10.27 9.69
CA ILE A 55 -21.43 -10.82 11.05
C ILE A 55 -20.88 -12.26 11.01
N LYS A 56 -21.37 -13.09 10.08
CA LYS A 56 -20.83 -14.46 9.90
C LYS A 56 -19.33 -14.42 9.57
N ALA A 57 -18.90 -13.51 8.71
CA ALA A 57 -17.50 -13.33 8.36
C ALA A 57 -16.64 -12.92 9.57
N MET A 58 -17.13 -12.00 10.41
CA MET A 58 -16.46 -11.61 11.66
C MET A 58 -16.28 -12.77 12.64
N LEU A 59 -17.17 -13.74 12.62
CA LEU A 59 -17.08 -14.95 13.45
C LEU A 59 -16.18 -16.03 12.83
N ARG A 60 -16.12 -16.08 11.49
CA ARG A 60 -15.36 -17.11 10.75
C ARG A 60 -13.88 -16.74 10.62
N TYR A 61 -13.59 -15.50 10.22
CA TYR A 61 -12.25 -15.05 9.89
C TYR A 61 -11.56 -14.35 11.06
N ARG A 62 -10.41 -14.89 11.47
CA ARG A 62 -9.61 -14.36 12.57
C ARG A 62 -9.23 -12.90 12.36
N TRP A 63 -8.77 -12.54 11.17
CA TRP A 63 -8.30 -11.22 10.83
C TRP A 63 -9.39 -10.14 10.86
N MET A 64 -10.66 -10.49 10.76
CA MET A 64 -11.76 -9.51 10.83
C MET A 64 -11.81 -8.75 12.15
N ALA A 65 -11.28 -9.30 13.24
CA ALA A 65 -11.21 -8.59 14.52
C ALA A 65 -10.37 -7.31 14.44
N ASN A 66 -9.35 -7.26 13.57
CA ASN A 66 -8.48 -6.10 13.40
C ASN A 66 -9.26 -4.87 12.91
N TYR A 67 -10.33 -5.06 12.16
CA TYR A 67 -11.17 -3.97 11.65
C TYR A 67 -11.92 -3.17 12.74
N LEU A 68 -11.97 -3.67 13.97
CA LEU A 68 -12.45 -2.92 15.13
C LEU A 68 -11.51 -1.75 15.50
N ALA A 69 -10.27 -1.77 15.02
CA ALA A 69 -9.29 -0.71 15.24
C ALA A 69 -9.37 0.45 14.23
N VAL A 70 -10.25 0.40 13.22
CA VAL A 70 -10.39 1.48 12.23
C VAL A 70 -10.50 2.87 12.86
N PRO A 71 -11.32 3.11 13.91
CA PRO A 71 -11.41 4.45 14.52
C PRO A 71 -10.07 4.98 15.03
N MET A 72 -9.22 4.09 15.54
CA MET A 72 -7.92 4.44 16.10
C MET A 72 -6.89 4.73 15.01
N MET A 73 -6.92 3.97 13.91
CA MET A 73 -6.09 4.22 12.73
C MET A 73 -6.38 5.59 12.14
N LEU A 74 -7.67 5.97 12.02
CA LEU A 74 -8.07 7.28 11.52
C LEU A 74 -7.49 8.42 12.37
N ASP A 75 -7.51 8.27 13.68
CA ASP A 75 -6.97 9.28 14.60
C ASP A 75 -5.45 9.39 14.51
N ARG A 76 -4.73 8.28 14.33
CA ARG A 76 -3.27 8.30 14.17
C ARG A 76 -2.84 9.08 12.95
N HIS A 77 -3.41 8.77 11.80
CA HIS A 77 -3.01 9.35 10.53
C HIS A 77 -3.41 10.82 10.35
N THR A 78 -4.09 11.41 11.31
CA THR A 78 -4.43 12.84 11.30
C THR A 78 -3.66 13.67 12.33
N GLN A 79 -2.75 13.08 13.09
CA GLN A 79 -2.01 13.78 14.15
C GLN A 79 -1.22 14.98 13.61
N GLY A 80 -1.42 16.15 14.21
CA GLY A 80 -0.76 17.38 13.80
C GLY A 80 -1.31 18.03 12.53
N LEU A 81 -2.16 17.36 11.75
CA LEU A 81 -2.73 17.91 10.53
C LEU A 81 -3.76 18.99 10.78
N ARG A 82 -3.76 20.04 9.96
CA ARG A 82 -4.64 21.22 10.00
C ARG A 82 -5.06 21.63 8.59
N GLY A 83 -6.17 22.34 8.49
CA GLY A 83 -6.60 22.99 7.26
C GLY A 83 -6.70 22.05 6.06
N GLU A 84 -6.06 22.41 4.96
CA GLU A 84 -6.09 21.64 3.72
C GLU A 84 -5.42 20.26 3.86
N TYR A 85 -4.31 20.14 4.61
CA TYR A 85 -3.64 18.86 4.85
C TYR A 85 -4.54 17.85 5.57
N LEU A 86 -5.31 18.31 6.58
CA LEU A 86 -6.30 17.47 7.25
C LEU A 86 -7.40 17.02 6.29
N ARG A 87 -7.85 17.90 5.39
CA ARG A 87 -8.92 17.59 4.43
C ARG A 87 -8.45 16.65 3.33
N ILE A 88 -7.20 16.76 2.90
CA ILE A 88 -6.58 15.80 1.98
C ILE A 88 -6.60 14.41 2.63
N CYS A 89 -6.02 14.27 3.82
CA CYS A 89 -6.00 13.00 4.54
C CYS A 89 -7.40 12.42 4.77
N HIS A 90 -8.38 13.25 5.11
CA HIS A 90 -9.77 12.79 5.24
C HIS A 90 -10.38 12.32 3.91
N THR A 91 -10.03 12.93 2.78
CA THR A 91 -10.49 12.46 1.46
C THR A 91 -9.93 11.08 1.15
N GLU A 92 -8.66 10.87 1.45
CA GLU A 92 -8.00 9.57 1.30
C GLU A 92 -8.61 8.51 2.23
N GLN A 93 -8.78 8.83 3.51
CA GLN A 93 -9.41 7.92 4.47
C GLN A 93 -10.83 7.51 4.08
N ASP A 94 -11.64 8.43 3.53
CA ASP A 94 -12.98 8.10 3.02
C ASP A 94 -12.91 7.09 1.89
N LEU A 95 -11.98 7.32 0.97
CA LEU A 95 -11.81 6.48 -0.19
C LEU A 95 -11.38 5.06 0.26
N VAL A 96 -10.34 4.97 1.11
CA VAL A 96 -9.84 3.70 1.65
C VAL A 96 -10.95 2.93 2.38
N VAL A 97 -11.61 3.57 3.35
CA VAL A 97 -12.63 2.88 4.16
C VAL A 97 -13.83 2.44 3.32
N SER A 98 -14.26 3.30 2.38
CA SER A 98 -15.37 2.97 1.47
C SER A 98 -15.00 1.81 0.54
N ASP A 99 -13.79 1.82 0.01
CA ASP A 99 -13.36 0.82 -0.95
C ASP A 99 -13.05 -0.53 -0.29
N VAL A 100 -12.36 -0.53 0.84
CA VAL A 100 -12.16 -1.74 1.65
C VAL A 100 -13.51 -2.33 2.10
N ALA A 101 -14.48 -1.50 2.50
CA ALA A 101 -15.82 -2.00 2.83
C ALA A 101 -16.53 -2.63 1.62
N LYS A 102 -16.36 -2.08 0.40
CA LYS A 102 -16.87 -2.67 -0.85
C LYS A 102 -16.14 -4.00 -1.15
N LEU A 103 -14.81 -4.02 -1.05
CA LEU A 103 -13.98 -5.22 -1.26
C LEU A 103 -14.43 -6.35 -0.34
N LEU A 104 -14.52 -6.10 0.97
CA LEU A 104 -14.98 -7.08 1.95
C LEU A 104 -16.40 -7.58 1.68
N ASN A 105 -17.33 -6.66 1.33
CA ASN A 105 -18.70 -7.05 0.95
C ASN A 105 -18.73 -7.97 -0.26
N ASN A 106 -17.85 -7.75 -1.25
CA ASN A 106 -17.74 -8.58 -2.44
C ASN A 106 -17.10 -9.94 -2.13
N LEU A 107 -16.02 -9.96 -1.37
CA LEU A 107 -15.40 -11.20 -0.91
C LEU A 107 -16.41 -12.08 -0.18
N PHE A 108 -17.10 -11.55 0.83
CA PHE A 108 -18.06 -12.33 1.61
C PHE A 108 -19.35 -12.67 0.85
N ARG A 109 -19.69 -11.95 -0.22
CA ARG A 109 -20.79 -12.28 -1.10
C ARG A 109 -20.52 -13.56 -1.88
N GLY A 110 -19.34 -13.62 -2.52
CA GLY A 110 -18.95 -14.76 -3.36
C GLY A 110 -18.42 -15.96 -2.57
N ASP A 111 -17.95 -15.74 -1.34
CA ASP A 111 -17.36 -16.78 -0.51
C ASP A 111 -18.32 -17.96 -0.29
N ARG A 112 -17.90 -19.16 -0.70
CA ARG A 112 -18.67 -20.40 -0.63
C ARG A 112 -19.13 -20.74 0.79
N ARG A 113 -18.40 -20.27 1.81
CA ARG A 113 -18.66 -20.55 3.24
C ARG A 113 -19.58 -19.53 3.91
N ILE A 114 -19.70 -18.34 3.34
CA ILE A 114 -20.43 -17.19 3.94
C ILE A 114 -21.66 -16.82 3.13
N GLY A 115 -21.48 -16.24 1.95
CA GLY A 115 -22.55 -15.71 1.11
C GLY A 115 -23.04 -16.67 0.04
N ASN A 116 -22.12 -17.49 -0.47
CA ASN A 116 -22.33 -18.55 -1.46
C ASN A 116 -23.11 -18.07 -2.73
N ASP A 117 -22.87 -16.81 -3.15
CA ASP A 117 -23.43 -16.29 -4.42
C ASP A 117 -22.56 -16.78 -5.58
N THR A 118 -22.92 -17.96 -6.12
CA THR A 118 -22.16 -18.62 -7.18
C THR A 118 -22.16 -17.83 -8.48
N GLU A 119 -23.24 -17.15 -8.82
CA GLU A 119 -23.30 -16.32 -10.05
C GLU A 119 -22.41 -15.08 -9.92
N PHE A 120 -22.32 -14.50 -8.74
CA PHE A 120 -21.35 -13.44 -8.48
C PHE A 120 -19.91 -13.97 -8.52
N SER A 121 -19.66 -15.13 -7.90
CA SER A 121 -18.33 -15.75 -7.86
C SER A 121 -17.76 -16.02 -9.26
N LYS A 122 -18.61 -16.42 -10.24
CA LYS A 122 -18.21 -16.61 -11.63
C LYS A 122 -17.73 -15.32 -12.33
N LYS A 123 -18.04 -14.14 -11.76
CA LYS A 123 -17.59 -12.84 -12.25
C LYS A 123 -16.41 -12.26 -11.48
N VAL A 124 -15.81 -13.04 -10.60
CA VAL A 124 -14.65 -12.65 -9.83
C VAL A 124 -13.40 -13.30 -10.40
N VAL A 125 -12.40 -12.49 -10.68
CA VAL A 125 -11.03 -12.90 -10.94
C VAL A 125 -10.22 -12.55 -9.70
N LEU A 126 -9.59 -13.54 -9.08
CA LEU A 126 -8.67 -13.29 -8.00
C LEU A 126 -7.38 -12.71 -8.60
N VAL A 127 -6.91 -11.63 -8.04
CA VAL A 127 -5.66 -10.99 -8.45
C VAL A 127 -4.70 -10.99 -7.28
N ASP A 128 -3.49 -11.40 -7.55
CA ASP A 128 -2.38 -11.30 -6.63
C ASP A 128 -1.92 -9.85 -6.64
N GLU A 129 -1.64 -9.28 -5.52
CA GLU A 129 -1.27 -7.90 -5.35
C GLU A 129 -2.01 -6.90 -6.27
N ASN A 130 -2.08 -5.66 -5.91
CA ASN A 130 -2.90 -4.67 -6.63
C ASN A 130 -2.39 -4.36 -8.06
N GLU A 131 -1.15 -4.69 -8.36
CA GLU A 131 -0.50 -4.40 -9.64
C GLU A 131 -1.00 -5.25 -10.80
N MET A 132 -1.55 -6.42 -10.51
CA MET A 132 -2.14 -7.28 -11.53
C MET A 132 -3.48 -6.77 -12.04
N THR A 133 -4.00 -5.73 -11.43
CA THR A 133 -5.29 -5.15 -11.80
C THR A 133 -5.32 -4.57 -13.21
N ALA A 134 -4.16 -4.26 -13.81
CA ALA A 134 -4.09 -3.77 -15.19
C ALA A 134 -4.67 -4.76 -16.22
N VAL A 135 -4.54 -6.07 -15.99
CA VAL A 135 -5.16 -7.10 -16.84
C VAL A 135 -6.69 -7.13 -16.73
N MET A 136 -7.28 -6.38 -15.80
CA MET A 136 -8.72 -6.28 -15.63
C MET A 136 -9.34 -5.11 -16.36
N MET A 137 -8.55 -4.20 -16.96
CA MET A 137 -9.03 -2.93 -17.53
C MET A 137 -10.06 -3.10 -18.65
N GLY A 138 -9.97 -4.16 -19.44
CA GLY A 138 -10.89 -4.41 -20.56
C GLY A 138 -12.09 -5.29 -20.22
N PHE A 139 -12.34 -5.62 -18.95
CA PHE A 139 -13.47 -6.47 -18.53
C PHE A 139 -14.51 -5.66 -17.73
N PRO A 140 -15.56 -5.10 -18.37
CA PRO A 140 -16.47 -4.18 -17.71
C PRO A 140 -17.26 -4.80 -16.54
N THR A 141 -17.66 -6.09 -16.63
CA THR A 141 -18.51 -6.70 -15.61
C THR A 141 -17.74 -7.53 -14.57
N LEU A 142 -16.52 -7.95 -14.87
CA LEU A 142 -15.70 -8.73 -13.94
C LEU A 142 -15.18 -7.86 -12.80
N LYS A 143 -14.97 -8.51 -11.65
CA LYS A 143 -14.37 -7.92 -10.45
C LYS A 143 -13.01 -8.56 -10.18
N GLY A 144 -11.96 -7.76 -10.21
CA GLY A 144 -10.66 -8.15 -9.65
C GLY A 144 -10.73 -8.01 -8.13
N LEU A 145 -10.43 -9.05 -7.39
CA LEU A 145 -10.40 -9.01 -5.93
C LEU A 145 -9.15 -9.71 -5.42
N SER A 146 -8.39 -9.06 -4.55
CA SER A 146 -7.37 -9.73 -3.74
C SER A 146 -8.02 -10.26 -2.46
N ARG A 147 -7.83 -11.54 -2.18
CA ARG A 147 -8.38 -12.17 -0.96
C ARG A 147 -7.40 -12.11 0.21
N GLU A 148 -6.13 -11.91 -0.04
CA GLU A 148 -5.04 -11.81 0.93
C GLU A 148 -4.90 -10.39 1.48
N THR A 149 -5.03 -9.36 0.66
CA THR A 149 -4.87 -7.94 1.03
C THR A 149 -5.66 -7.54 2.29
N PRO A 150 -6.95 -7.90 2.46
CA PRO A 150 -7.67 -7.53 3.68
C PRO A 150 -7.15 -8.23 4.94
N SER A 151 -6.65 -9.44 4.82
CA SER A 151 -6.16 -10.24 5.96
C SER A 151 -4.73 -9.88 6.35
N THR A 152 -3.94 -9.34 5.45
CA THR A 152 -2.53 -8.99 5.63
C THR A 152 -2.33 -7.47 5.64
N TYR A 153 -2.23 -6.82 4.51
CA TYR A 153 -1.94 -5.39 4.38
C TYR A 153 -2.83 -4.49 5.22
N VAL A 154 -4.15 -4.58 5.01
CA VAL A 154 -5.11 -3.73 5.73
C VAL A 154 -5.13 -4.08 7.22
N SER A 155 -5.05 -5.36 7.55
CA SER A 155 -5.01 -5.79 8.94
C SER A 155 -3.80 -5.28 9.69
N VAL A 156 -2.61 -5.26 9.06
CA VAL A 156 -1.37 -4.76 9.68
C VAL A 156 -1.41 -3.24 9.86
N LEU A 157 -2.00 -2.48 8.93
CA LEU A 157 -2.24 -1.05 9.12
C LEU A 157 -3.11 -0.76 10.35
N LEU A 158 -4.05 -1.65 10.64
CA LEU A 158 -4.98 -1.53 11.77
C LEU A 158 -4.38 -2.01 13.08
N ASN A 159 -3.65 -3.12 13.05
CA ASN A 159 -3.07 -3.79 14.21
C ASN A 159 -1.69 -4.34 13.87
N GLN A 160 -0.65 -3.82 14.52
CA GLN A 160 0.75 -4.24 14.29
C GLN A 160 0.98 -5.75 14.44
N ASN A 161 0.20 -6.43 15.29
CA ASN A 161 0.33 -7.87 15.55
C ASN A 161 -0.52 -8.73 14.60
N ALA A 162 -1.21 -8.13 13.63
CA ALA A 162 -2.17 -8.84 12.78
C ALA A 162 -1.54 -9.99 11.97
N ALA A 163 -0.32 -9.82 11.49
CA ALA A 163 0.38 -10.80 10.67
C ALA A 163 1.10 -11.88 11.46
N VAL A 164 1.43 -11.65 12.74
CA VAL A 164 2.30 -12.52 13.55
C VAL A 164 1.84 -13.99 13.55
N HIS A 165 0.55 -14.22 13.73
CA HIS A 165 0.00 -15.57 13.70
C HIS A 165 0.23 -16.28 12.35
N TYR A 166 0.03 -15.57 11.25
CA TYR A 166 0.14 -16.15 9.90
C TYR A 166 1.60 -16.37 9.50
N ILE A 167 2.52 -15.50 9.95
CA ILE A 167 3.96 -15.71 9.80
C ILE A 167 4.37 -17.01 10.53
N ASP A 168 3.93 -17.18 11.78
CA ASP A 168 4.21 -18.39 12.55
C ASP A 168 3.65 -19.65 11.87
N VAL A 169 2.41 -19.60 11.36
CA VAL A 169 1.79 -20.71 10.60
C VAL A 169 2.59 -21.06 9.35
N ALA A 170 3.06 -20.04 8.60
CA ALA A 170 3.85 -20.26 7.40
C ALA A 170 5.20 -20.95 7.72
N GLN A 171 5.88 -20.48 8.76
CA GLN A 171 7.15 -21.04 9.21
C GLN A 171 6.98 -22.47 9.80
N GLU A 172 5.91 -22.73 10.54
CA GLU A 172 5.56 -24.08 11.02
C GLU A 172 5.25 -25.03 9.85
N TYR A 173 4.68 -24.52 8.76
CA TYR A 173 4.47 -25.29 7.52
C TYR A 173 5.78 -25.63 6.80
N GLY A 174 6.85 -24.91 7.07
CA GLY A 174 8.20 -25.12 6.52
C GLY A 174 8.65 -24.06 5.52
N LEU A 175 8.01 -22.89 5.47
CA LEU A 175 8.51 -21.76 4.70
C LEU A 175 9.74 -21.16 5.39
N ALA A 176 10.63 -20.58 4.59
CA ALA A 176 11.87 -20.01 5.10
C ALA A 176 11.60 -18.71 5.88
N GLY A 177 12.03 -18.63 7.14
CA GLY A 177 11.84 -17.44 7.98
C GLY A 177 12.86 -16.31 7.75
N ASP A 178 13.72 -16.42 6.72
CA ASP A 178 14.72 -15.42 6.34
C ASP A 178 14.33 -14.67 5.05
N VAL A 179 13.04 -14.67 4.72
CA VAL A 179 12.44 -13.95 3.59
C VAL A 179 11.45 -12.90 4.10
N CYS A 180 10.91 -12.10 3.18
CA CYS A 180 9.94 -11.06 3.53
C CYS A 180 8.70 -11.64 4.23
N PRO A 181 8.33 -11.17 5.43
CA PRO A 181 7.20 -11.71 6.20
C PRO A 181 5.82 -11.35 5.61
N MET A 182 5.76 -10.43 4.65
CA MET A 182 4.51 -10.10 3.98
C MET A 182 3.99 -11.28 3.13
N PRO A 183 4.76 -11.84 2.16
CA PRO A 183 4.36 -13.04 1.45
C PRO A 183 4.22 -14.27 2.37
N GLU A 184 5.03 -14.36 3.44
CA GLU A 184 4.84 -15.41 4.45
C GLU A 184 3.44 -15.33 5.10
N ALA A 185 3.02 -14.11 5.50
CA ALA A 185 1.69 -13.92 6.09
C ALA A 185 0.57 -14.30 5.11
N GLU A 186 0.70 -13.95 3.83
CA GLU A 186 -0.27 -14.32 2.79
C GLU A 186 -0.37 -15.84 2.62
N ALA A 187 0.76 -16.52 2.53
CA ALA A 187 0.80 -17.98 2.53
C ALA A 187 0.17 -18.55 3.81
N GLY A 188 0.50 -17.97 4.97
CA GLY A 188 -0.03 -18.37 6.27
C GLY A 188 -1.55 -18.29 6.36
N VAL A 189 -2.15 -17.22 5.82
CA VAL A 189 -3.63 -17.07 5.73
C VAL A 189 -4.24 -18.21 4.91
N SER A 190 -3.59 -18.58 3.80
CA SER A 190 -4.03 -19.69 2.96
C SER A 190 -3.84 -21.05 3.63
N ILE A 191 -2.73 -21.28 4.33
CA ILE A 191 -2.42 -22.52 5.07
C ILE A 191 -3.38 -22.69 6.24
N ASP A 192 -3.69 -21.63 7.00
CA ASP A 192 -4.62 -21.64 8.16
C ASP A 192 -6.10 -21.73 7.75
N ASP A 193 -6.40 -21.87 6.47
CA ASP A 193 -7.77 -21.87 5.92
C ASP A 193 -8.58 -20.61 6.31
N ASP A 194 -7.91 -19.47 6.46
CA ASP A 194 -8.53 -18.21 6.92
C ASP A 194 -8.74 -17.21 5.77
N ALA A 195 -8.65 -17.67 4.51
CA ALA A 195 -8.95 -16.89 3.31
C ALA A 195 -10.35 -17.19 2.76
N PRO A 196 -11.09 -16.20 2.20
CA PRO A 196 -12.34 -16.44 1.49
C PRO A 196 -12.16 -17.34 0.26
N VAL A 197 -13.15 -18.21 -0.03
CA VAL A 197 -13.13 -19.13 -1.18
C VAL A 197 -14.16 -18.70 -2.21
N LEU A 198 -13.70 -18.05 -3.27
CA LEU A 198 -14.52 -17.54 -4.38
C LEU A 198 -13.65 -17.33 -5.61
N GLY A 199 -14.26 -17.11 -6.75
CA GLY A 199 -13.62 -16.74 -8.01
C GLY A 199 -13.83 -17.76 -9.12
N ALA A 200 -13.80 -17.29 -10.36
CA ALA A 200 -13.81 -18.10 -11.57
C ALA A 200 -12.40 -18.61 -11.90
N CYS A 201 -11.41 -17.74 -11.71
CA CYS A 201 -9.98 -18.01 -11.90
C CYS A 201 -9.14 -17.04 -11.08
N ALA A 202 -7.84 -17.25 -11.05
CA ALA A 202 -6.86 -16.41 -10.41
C ALA A 202 -5.72 -16.06 -11.36
N ILE A 203 -5.22 -14.83 -11.26
CA ILE A 203 -3.98 -14.39 -11.88
C ILE A 203 -2.99 -14.11 -10.76
N GLN A 204 -1.90 -14.85 -10.75
CA GLN A 204 -0.79 -14.60 -9.83
C GLN A 204 0.44 -14.16 -10.61
N CYS A 205 1.21 -13.26 -10.06
CA CYS A 205 2.43 -12.82 -10.68
C CYS A 205 3.65 -13.42 -10.02
N ASN A 206 4.49 -14.02 -10.83
CA ASN A 206 5.83 -14.37 -10.41
C ASN A 206 6.69 -13.10 -10.33
N THR A 207 6.56 -12.38 -9.23
CA THR A 207 7.58 -11.39 -8.88
C THR A 207 8.90 -12.13 -8.65
N THR A 208 9.98 -11.49 -9.00
CA THR A 208 11.32 -12.05 -8.87
C THR A 208 11.85 -12.05 -7.43
N CYS A 209 10.95 -11.92 -6.45
CA CYS A 209 11.23 -11.89 -5.02
C CYS A 209 11.15 -13.30 -4.43
N ASP A 210 12.12 -13.68 -3.60
CA ASP A 210 12.19 -14.99 -2.95
C ASP A 210 10.91 -15.31 -2.15
N GLY A 211 10.42 -14.33 -1.39
CA GLY A 211 9.21 -14.47 -0.58
C GLY A 211 7.98 -14.69 -1.45
N SER A 212 7.77 -13.87 -2.48
CA SER A 212 6.59 -13.97 -3.35
C SER A 212 6.58 -15.27 -4.16
N LEU A 213 7.72 -15.69 -4.71
CA LEU A 213 7.81 -16.97 -5.44
C LEU A 213 7.42 -18.15 -4.54
N MET A 214 7.84 -18.12 -3.27
CA MET A 214 7.53 -19.16 -2.30
C MET A 214 6.05 -19.14 -1.92
N SER A 215 5.49 -17.98 -1.60
CA SER A 215 4.09 -17.84 -1.20
C SER A 215 3.13 -18.17 -2.34
N ASN A 216 3.43 -17.70 -3.56
CA ASN A 216 2.61 -17.97 -4.74
C ASN A 216 2.52 -19.46 -5.05
N GLY A 217 3.60 -20.23 -4.83
CA GLY A 217 3.56 -21.67 -4.97
C GLY A 217 2.59 -22.33 -3.99
N VAL A 218 2.55 -21.88 -2.75
CA VAL A 218 1.62 -22.37 -1.73
C VAL A 218 0.17 -21.97 -2.03
N ILE A 219 -0.05 -20.71 -2.35
CA ILE A 219 -1.38 -20.15 -2.63
C ILE A 219 -1.98 -20.79 -3.88
N SER A 220 -1.19 -20.92 -4.97
CA SER A 220 -1.65 -21.58 -6.20
C SER A 220 -2.04 -23.02 -5.98
N LYS A 221 -1.21 -23.77 -5.26
CA LYS A 221 -1.53 -25.17 -4.91
C LYS A 221 -2.86 -25.26 -4.16
N ARG A 222 -3.10 -24.37 -3.21
CA ARG A 222 -4.36 -24.30 -2.47
C ARG A 222 -5.54 -24.01 -3.40
N LEU A 223 -5.42 -22.95 -4.23
CA LEU A 223 -6.47 -22.55 -5.16
C LEU A 223 -6.85 -23.68 -6.11
N GLU A 224 -5.88 -24.30 -6.76
CA GLU A 224 -6.14 -25.32 -7.78
C GLU A 224 -6.61 -26.67 -7.18
N LEU A 225 -5.91 -27.17 -6.17
CA LEU A 225 -6.12 -28.53 -5.69
C LEU A 225 -7.24 -28.62 -4.62
N GLU A 226 -7.43 -27.58 -3.82
CA GLU A 226 -8.40 -27.62 -2.74
C GLU A 226 -9.64 -26.80 -3.05
N ASP A 227 -9.47 -25.62 -3.62
CA ASP A 227 -10.56 -24.71 -3.92
C ASP A 227 -11.15 -24.93 -5.33
N GLY A 228 -10.42 -25.61 -6.23
CA GLY A 228 -10.83 -25.88 -7.60
C GLY A 228 -10.91 -24.62 -8.46
N ILE A 229 -10.03 -23.63 -8.19
CA ILE A 229 -9.94 -22.36 -8.88
C ILE A 229 -8.68 -22.39 -9.76
N PRO A 230 -8.81 -22.37 -11.10
CA PRO A 230 -7.67 -22.37 -12.00
C PRO A 230 -6.82 -21.12 -11.83
N VAL A 231 -5.49 -21.28 -11.91
CA VAL A 231 -4.52 -20.21 -11.71
C VAL A 231 -3.66 -20.00 -12.95
N PHE A 232 -3.52 -18.76 -13.40
CA PHE A 232 -2.53 -18.36 -14.37
C PHE A 232 -1.35 -17.70 -13.66
N GLN A 233 -0.15 -18.25 -13.88
CA GLN A 233 1.09 -17.67 -13.38
C GLN A 233 1.66 -16.72 -14.42
N LEU A 234 1.50 -15.42 -14.21
CA LEU A 234 2.07 -14.42 -15.09
C LEU A 234 3.56 -14.27 -14.81
N ALA A 235 4.38 -14.61 -15.79
CA ALA A 235 5.82 -14.49 -15.67
C ALA A 235 6.27 -13.06 -16.04
N ALA A 236 6.73 -12.31 -15.04
CA ALA A 236 7.35 -11.02 -15.28
C ALA A 236 8.86 -11.20 -15.50
N PRO A 237 9.41 -10.72 -16.62
CA PRO A 237 10.84 -10.83 -16.89
C PRO A 237 11.65 -9.92 -15.97
N LEU A 238 12.90 -10.34 -15.67
CA LEU A 238 13.83 -9.57 -14.81
C LEU A 238 14.35 -8.28 -15.45
N ARG A 239 14.36 -8.22 -16.76
CA ARG A 239 14.87 -7.10 -17.55
C ARG A 239 13.77 -6.61 -18.48
N HIS A 240 13.27 -5.41 -18.25
CA HIS A 240 12.09 -4.91 -18.94
C HIS A 240 12.38 -3.79 -19.96
N ARG A 241 13.65 -3.47 -20.18
CA ARG A 241 14.03 -2.34 -21.08
C ARG A 241 14.41 -2.78 -22.49
N GLU A 242 14.72 -4.06 -22.69
CA GLU A 242 15.06 -4.63 -23.97
C GLU A 242 13.80 -4.96 -24.79
N ALA A 243 13.85 -4.74 -26.11
CA ALA A 243 12.68 -4.87 -26.98
C ALA A 243 12.10 -6.31 -27.03
N ASP A 244 12.93 -7.31 -27.00
CA ASP A 244 12.52 -8.74 -26.97
C ASP A 244 11.87 -9.12 -25.65
N VAL A 245 12.31 -8.51 -24.55
CA VAL A 245 11.72 -8.68 -23.23
C VAL A 245 10.34 -8.01 -23.16
N GLN A 246 10.19 -6.83 -23.76
CA GLN A 246 8.88 -6.16 -23.87
C GLN A 246 7.89 -6.97 -24.70
N GLU A 247 8.33 -7.60 -25.79
CA GLU A 247 7.46 -8.50 -26.58
C GLU A 247 7.04 -9.73 -25.76
N TYR A 248 7.96 -10.32 -24.99
CA TYR A 248 7.64 -11.43 -24.11
C TYR A 248 6.58 -11.03 -23.06
N ALA A 249 6.76 -9.89 -22.40
CA ALA A 249 5.82 -9.39 -21.43
C ALA A 249 4.44 -9.08 -22.03
N ALA A 250 4.41 -8.47 -23.22
CA ALA A 250 3.18 -8.23 -23.98
C ALA A 250 2.45 -9.54 -24.32
N GLN A 251 3.19 -10.58 -24.68
CA GLN A 251 2.61 -11.91 -24.95
C GLN A 251 2.03 -12.53 -23.67
N GLU A 252 2.68 -12.39 -22.53
CA GLU A 252 2.14 -12.84 -21.24
C GLU A 252 0.83 -12.12 -20.87
N ILE A 253 0.71 -10.82 -21.15
CA ILE A 253 -0.56 -10.10 -20.98
C ILE A 253 -1.65 -10.64 -21.90
N ARG A 254 -1.35 -10.91 -23.18
CA ARG A 254 -2.31 -11.54 -24.10
C ARG A 254 -2.77 -12.92 -23.59
N ASN A 255 -1.84 -13.71 -23.07
CA ASN A 255 -2.14 -15.02 -22.50
C ASN A 255 -3.02 -14.91 -21.25
N ALA A 256 -2.75 -13.95 -20.36
CA ALA A 256 -3.56 -13.69 -19.17
C ALA A 256 -4.98 -13.25 -19.54
N ILE A 257 -5.13 -12.36 -20.53
CA ILE A 257 -6.44 -11.94 -21.05
C ILE A 257 -7.21 -13.14 -21.61
N ALA A 258 -6.57 -13.96 -22.45
CA ALA A 258 -7.19 -15.15 -23.03
C ALA A 258 -7.61 -16.17 -21.96
N PHE A 259 -6.81 -16.35 -20.91
CA PHE A 259 -7.13 -17.20 -19.78
C PHE A 259 -8.37 -16.70 -19.01
N ILE A 260 -8.46 -15.38 -18.76
CA ILE A 260 -9.64 -14.79 -18.11
C ILE A 260 -10.87 -14.99 -18.98
N GLU A 261 -10.78 -14.74 -20.30
CA GLU A 261 -11.89 -14.95 -21.24
C GLU A 261 -12.39 -16.41 -21.25
N GLU A 262 -11.46 -17.37 -21.21
CA GLU A 262 -11.79 -18.80 -21.19
C GLU A 262 -12.58 -19.19 -19.94
N HIS A 263 -12.15 -18.71 -18.77
CA HIS A 263 -12.72 -19.16 -17.49
C HIS A 263 -13.93 -18.34 -17.03
N THR A 264 -14.12 -17.13 -17.58
CA THR A 264 -15.27 -16.28 -17.21
C THR A 264 -16.34 -16.20 -18.29
N GLY A 265 -15.95 -16.47 -19.55
CA GLY A 265 -16.82 -16.28 -20.73
C GLY A 265 -16.99 -14.82 -21.16
N GLU A 266 -16.47 -13.85 -20.42
CA GLU A 266 -16.49 -12.43 -20.81
C GLU A 266 -15.34 -12.13 -21.77
N LYS A 267 -15.61 -11.36 -22.82
CA LYS A 267 -14.61 -10.94 -23.80
C LYS A 267 -14.04 -9.58 -23.47
N TRP A 268 -12.77 -9.39 -23.79
CA TRP A 268 -12.08 -8.10 -23.66
C TRP A 268 -12.77 -7.03 -24.50
N ASP A 269 -13.15 -5.93 -23.87
CA ASP A 269 -13.80 -4.77 -24.48
C ASP A 269 -12.80 -3.62 -24.59
N TRP A 270 -12.42 -3.28 -25.84
CA TRP A 270 -11.48 -2.20 -26.11
C TRP A 270 -12.03 -0.82 -25.80
N ASP A 271 -13.34 -0.57 -26.03
CA ASP A 271 -13.93 0.72 -25.73
C ASP A 271 -13.88 0.99 -24.22
N TYR A 272 -14.22 -0.02 -23.42
CA TYR A 272 -14.12 0.06 -21.97
C TYR A 272 -12.67 0.18 -21.47
N TYR A 273 -11.72 -0.54 -22.10
CA TYR A 273 -10.29 -0.39 -21.78
C TYR A 273 -9.86 1.07 -21.95
N PHE A 274 -10.15 1.70 -23.08
CA PHE A 274 -9.74 3.08 -23.34
C PHE A 274 -10.44 4.11 -22.43
N GLU A 275 -11.65 3.82 -21.96
CA GLU A 275 -12.25 4.61 -20.87
C GLU A 275 -11.46 4.50 -19.56
N CYS A 276 -11.02 3.29 -19.18
CA CYS A 276 -10.15 3.09 -18.01
C CYS A 276 -8.81 3.78 -18.18
N ALA A 277 -8.15 3.64 -19.34
CA ALA A 277 -6.88 4.30 -19.64
C ALA A 277 -6.95 5.83 -19.49
N LYS A 278 -8.02 6.45 -19.97
CA LYS A 278 -8.28 7.89 -19.79
C LYS A 278 -8.35 8.28 -18.31
N ARG A 279 -9.02 7.46 -17.48
CA ARG A 279 -9.10 7.72 -16.02
C ARG A 279 -7.74 7.58 -15.36
N VAL A 280 -6.97 6.55 -15.71
CA VAL A 280 -5.58 6.37 -15.22
C VAL A 280 -4.72 7.57 -15.60
N ASN A 281 -4.81 8.05 -16.84
CA ASN A 281 -4.04 9.22 -17.30
C ASN A 281 -4.42 10.51 -16.58
N ILE A 282 -5.69 10.67 -16.21
CA ILE A 282 -6.14 11.81 -15.40
C ILE A 282 -5.53 11.75 -13.99
N SER A 283 -5.60 10.60 -13.33
CA SER A 283 -5.00 10.40 -12.00
C SER A 283 -3.47 10.59 -12.03
N THR A 284 -2.81 10.09 -13.08
CA THR A 284 -1.36 10.26 -13.27
C THR A 284 -0.97 11.74 -13.37
N ARG A 285 -1.75 12.56 -14.10
CA ARG A 285 -1.49 14.01 -14.20
C ARG A 285 -1.57 14.70 -12.85
N TYR A 286 -2.61 14.43 -12.06
CA TYR A 286 -2.73 15.00 -10.71
C TYR A 286 -1.53 14.63 -9.82
N ARG A 287 -1.13 13.37 -9.85
CA ARG A 287 0.03 12.90 -9.09
C ARG A 287 1.32 13.60 -9.52
N MET A 288 1.54 13.79 -10.83
CA MET A 288 2.68 14.55 -11.33
C MET A 288 2.68 15.99 -10.83
N ASP A 289 1.52 16.66 -10.84
CA ASP A 289 1.38 18.02 -10.31
C ASP A 289 1.74 18.08 -8.81
N TRP A 290 1.35 17.08 -8.02
CA TRP A 290 1.71 17.02 -6.60
C TRP A 290 3.20 16.79 -6.38
N LEU A 291 3.82 15.91 -7.16
CA LEU A 291 5.26 15.70 -7.11
C LEU A 291 6.03 16.96 -7.51
N ASP A 292 5.56 17.70 -8.51
CA ASP A 292 6.16 18.99 -8.90
C ASP A 292 6.04 20.04 -7.79
N MET A 293 4.92 20.10 -7.07
CA MET A 293 4.80 20.95 -5.88
C MET A 293 5.81 20.54 -4.80
N ASN A 294 6.06 19.24 -4.64
CA ASN A 294 6.99 18.73 -3.63
C ASN A 294 8.46 19.03 -3.95
N LYS A 295 8.79 19.35 -5.20
CA LYS A 295 10.13 19.85 -5.59
C LYS A 295 10.39 21.30 -5.13
N THR A 296 9.34 22.03 -4.74
CA THR A 296 9.42 23.44 -4.30
C THR A 296 9.56 23.56 -2.77
N ASP A 297 9.65 24.80 -2.27
CA ASP A 297 9.66 25.12 -0.83
C ASP A 297 8.32 24.87 -0.12
N TYR A 298 7.27 24.56 -0.90
CA TYR A 298 5.90 24.44 -0.42
C TYR A 298 5.27 23.09 -0.82
N PRO A 299 5.83 21.94 -0.41
CA PRO A 299 5.25 20.64 -0.68
C PRO A 299 3.84 20.53 -0.08
N GLN A 300 2.93 19.88 -0.77
CA GLN A 300 1.52 19.82 -0.38
C GLN A 300 1.01 18.40 -0.14
N VAL A 301 1.15 17.48 -1.10
CA VAL A 301 0.78 16.07 -0.94
C VAL A 301 2.07 15.27 -0.76
N PHE A 302 2.47 15.06 0.47
CA PHE A 302 3.74 14.43 0.83
C PHE A 302 3.62 13.63 2.13
N GLY A 303 4.65 12.87 2.46
CA GLY A 303 4.69 12.07 3.68
C GLY A 303 3.53 11.08 3.76
N SER A 304 2.88 11.00 4.92
CA SER A 304 1.80 10.04 5.15
C SER A 304 0.61 10.22 4.21
N ASN A 305 0.31 11.45 3.75
CA ASN A 305 -0.75 11.67 2.78
C ASN A 305 -0.40 11.05 1.43
N LEU A 306 0.81 11.30 0.91
CA LEU A 306 1.24 10.72 -0.36
C LEU A 306 1.31 9.18 -0.28
N ALA A 307 1.87 8.64 0.81
CA ALA A 307 1.95 7.20 1.02
C ALA A 307 0.57 6.54 1.11
N LEU A 308 -0.35 7.10 1.89
CA LEU A 308 -1.72 6.58 2.01
C LEU A 308 -2.47 6.67 0.69
N TYR A 309 -2.30 7.76 -0.06
CA TYR A 309 -2.86 7.90 -1.40
C TYR A 309 -2.35 6.80 -2.33
N THR A 310 -1.05 6.55 -2.34
CA THR A 310 -0.42 5.56 -3.21
C THR A 310 -0.95 4.16 -2.91
N GLU A 311 -0.94 3.74 -1.66
CA GLU A 311 -1.50 2.45 -1.23
C GLU A 311 -2.99 2.32 -1.60
N THR A 312 -3.76 3.39 -1.46
CA THR A 312 -5.17 3.41 -1.85
C THR A 312 -5.34 3.28 -3.36
N ASN A 313 -4.50 3.97 -4.14
CA ASN A 313 -4.58 3.97 -5.60
C ASN A 313 -4.27 2.59 -6.21
N TYR A 314 -3.46 1.77 -5.54
CA TYR A 314 -3.27 0.38 -5.94
C TYR A 314 -4.57 -0.42 -5.91
N MET A 315 -5.49 -0.11 -4.99
CA MET A 315 -6.80 -0.75 -4.91
C MET A 315 -7.79 -0.26 -5.99
N ALA A 316 -7.42 0.78 -6.76
CA ALA A 316 -8.29 1.43 -7.75
C ALA A 316 -8.59 0.59 -9.01
N ILE A 317 -8.00 -0.58 -9.13
CA ILE A 317 -8.17 -1.48 -10.29
C ILE A 317 -8.04 -0.72 -11.61
N CYS A 318 -6.92 -0.03 -11.78
CA CYS A 318 -6.49 0.62 -13.03
C CYS A 318 -7.64 1.35 -13.75
N GLY A 319 -8.26 2.30 -13.07
CA GLY A 319 -9.29 3.16 -13.67
C GLY A 319 -10.71 2.55 -13.74
N LYS A 320 -10.93 1.34 -13.25
CA LYS A 320 -12.29 0.75 -13.18
C LYS A 320 -13.19 1.40 -12.14
N ILE A 321 -12.64 2.13 -11.17
CA ILE A 321 -13.37 2.80 -10.09
C ILE A 321 -13.32 4.31 -10.31
N PRO A 322 -14.38 4.93 -10.89
CA PRO A 322 -14.38 6.36 -11.22
C PRO A 322 -14.26 7.29 -10.00
N GLU A 323 -14.65 6.83 -8.83
CA GLU A 323 -14.60 7.57 -7.57
C GLU A 323 -13.16 8.00 -7.19
N PHE A 324 -12.13 7.28 -7.68
CA PHE A 324 -10.74 7.65 -7.47
C PHE A 324 -10.39 8.96 -8.19
N VAL A 325 -10.81 9.13 -9.45
CA VAL A 325 -10.58 10.38 -10.20
C VAL A 325 -11.28 11.57 -9.53
N GLU A 326 -12.45 11.36 -8.93
CA GLU A 326 -13.13 12.42 -8.19
C GLU A 326 -12.39 12.76 -6.86
N ALA A 327 -11.82 11.76 -6.20
CA ALA A 327 -10.96 11.99 -5.03
C ALA A 327 -9.69 12.76 -5.42
N ASP A 328 -9.02 12.37 -6.50
CA ASP A 328 -7.85 13.06 -7.03
C ASP A 328 -8.14 14.54 -7.30
N ARG A 329 -9.26 14.82 -7.97
CA ARG A 329 -9.68 16.19 -8.24
C ARG A 329 -9.91 17.01 -6.97
N LYS A 330 -10.45 16.40 -5.91
CA LYS A 330 -10.66 17.07 -4.61
C LYS A 330 -9.33 17.31 -3.90
N ILE A 331 -8.44 16.32 -3.90
CA ILE A 331 -7.10 16.42 -3.32
C ILE A 331 -6.32 17.52 -4.03
N ASP A 332 -6.32 17.52 -5.36
CA ASP A 332 -5.63 18.54 -6.16
C ASP A 332 -6.15 19.95 -5.88
N ALA A 333 -7.46 20.14 -5.84
CA ALA A 333 -8.05 21.43 -5.53
C ALA A 333 -7.62 21.96 -4.15
N LEU A 334 -7.49 21.10 -3.15
CA LEU A 334 -6.98 21.44 -1.81
C LEU A 334 -5.48 21.74 -1.85
N ALA A 335 -4.70 20.92 -2.53
CA ALA A 335 -3.26 21.09 -2.70
C ALA A 335 -2.93 22.41 -3.42
N GLN A 336 -3.58 22.69 -4.54
CA GLN A 336 -3.42 23.93 -5.29
C GLN A 336 -3.77 25.18 -4.45
N LYS A 337 -4.84 25.09 -3.66
CA LYS A 337 -5.24 26.17 -2.75
C LYS A 337 -4.16 26.44 -1.69
N ALA A 338 -3.62 25.38 -1.07
CA ALA A 338 -2.58 25.49 -0.06
C ALA A 338 -1.25 25.99 -0.68
N TYR A 339 -0.89 25.49 -1.86
CA TYR A 339 0.30 25.87 -2.59
C TYR A 339 0.31 27.38 -2.95
N ARG A 340 -0.79 27.88 -3.56
CA ARG A 340 -0.94 29.31 -3.87
C ARG A 340 -0.88 30.20 -2.63
N ALA A 341 -1.34 29.70 -1.50
CA ALA A 341 -1.25 30.39 -0.21
C ALA A 341 0.11 30.21 0.49
N LYS A 342 1.06 29.50 -0.14
CA LYS A 342 2.40 29.20 0.41
C LYS A 342 2.33 28.59 1.81
N LYS A 343 1.39 27.68 2.02
CA LYS A 343 1.21 27.01 3.31
C LYS A 343 2.29 25.97 3.55
N LYS A 344 2.65 25.80 4.81
CA LYS A 344 3.49 24.72 5.33
C LYS A 344 2.70 23.93 6.37
N MET A 345 2.90 22.61 6.41
CA MET A 345 2.25 21.72 7.37
C MET A 345 2.80 21.91 8.79
N ALA A 346 4.13 21.99 8.89
CA ALA A 346 4.82 22.25 10.14
C ALA A 346 5.31 23.70 10.23
N LYS A 347 5.64 24.12 11.44
CA LYS A 347 6.15 25.45 11.72
C LYS A 347 7.48 25.73 11.01
N GLU A 348 8.33 24.71 10.89
CA GLU A 348 9.65 24.75 10.32
C GLU A 348 9.90 23.50 9.49
N TYR A 349 10.52 23.65 8.33
CA TYR A 349 11.07 22.58 7.51
C TYR A 349 12.58 22.69 7.54
N ARG A 350 13.26 21.75 8.22
CA ARG A 350 14.71 21.75 8.42
C ARG A 350 15.41 20.94 7.35
N HIS A 351 14.89 19.74 7.08
CA HIS A 351 15.47 18.80 6.13
C HIS A 351 14.44 18.37 5.10
N ARG A 352 14.91 18.16 3.90
CA ARG A 352 14.15 17.67 2.76
C ARG A 352 14.56 16.22 2.51
N ALA A 353 13.69 15.26 2.74
CA ALA A 353 14.06 13.87 2.70
C ALA A 353 13.39 13.09 1.56
N ILE A 354 14.15 12.19 0.94
CA ILE A 354 13.62 11.09 0.15
C ILE A 354 13.53 9.86 1.05
N ILE A 355 12.38 9.20 1.06
CA ILE A 355 12.19 7.94 1.76
C ILE A 355 12.44 6.80 0.79
N TRP A 356 13.41 5.94 1.08
CA TRP A 356 13.78 4.86 0.18
C TRP A 356 13.69 3.50 0.87
N GLY A 357 13.31 2.47 0.12
CA GLY A 357 12.90 1.18 0.68
C GLY A 357 11.41 1.16 1.04
N VAL A 358 10.91 -0.01 1.37
CA VAL A 358 9.50 -0.21 1.73
C VAL A 358 9.33 0.01 3.23
N GLN A 359 8.46 0.94 3.61
CA GLN A 359 8.23 1.29 5.01
C GLN A 359 7.45 0.21 5.76
N SER A 360 7.62 0.15 7.09
CA SER A 360 6.82 -0.71 7.96
C SER A 360 5.33 -0.41 7.83
N HIS A 361 4.52 -1.39 7.44
CA HIS A 361 3.07 -1.21 7.28
C HIS A 361 2.36 -0.98 8.61
N PHE A 362 2.90 -1.47 9.70
CA PHE A 362 2.35 -1.20 11.04
C PHE A 362 2.71 0.19 11.60
N TYR A 363 3.46 1.02 10.84
CA TYR A 363 3.90 2.34 11.33
C TYR A 363 3.82 3.44 10.25
N PHE A 364 2.72 3.56 9.54
CA PHE A 364 2.52 4.56 8.49
C PHE A 364 2.52 6.01 8.98
N ASP A 365 2.12 6.26 10.23
CA ASP A 365 2.18 7.59 10.84
C ASP A 365 3.60 8.06 11.20
N PHE A 366 4.62 7.25 10.98
CA PHE A 366 6.03 7.62 11.11
C PHE A 366 6.40 8.85 10.26
N LEU A 367 5.96 8.90 9.02
CA LEU A 367 6.27 10.03 8.13
C LEU A 367 5.67 11.35 8.66
N LEU A 368 4.52 11.29 9.31
CA LEU A 368 3.90 12.44 9.95
C LEU A 368 4.67 12.87 11.22
N TRP A 369 5.16 11.90 11.97
CA TRP A 369 6.01 12.14 13.12
C TRP A 369 7.34 12.81 12.74
N LEU A 370 8.00 12.41 11.66
CA LEU A 370 9.23 13.06 11.16
C LEU A 370 9.06 14.57 11.00
N VAL A 371 7.96 14.99 10.40
CA VAL A 371 7.68 16.41 10.16
C VAL A 371 7.40 17.14 11.46
N ASN A 372 6.57 16.57 12.32
CA ASN A 372 6.15 17.25 13.55
C ASN A 372 7.23 17.27 14.64
N CYS A 373 8.02 16.21 14.74
CA CYS A 373 9.06 16.08 15.78
C CYS A 373 10.37 16.76 15.36
N TRP A 374 10.81 16.56 14.12
CA TRP A 374 12.15 16.98 13.68
C TRP A 374 12.15 18.03 12.57
N GLY A 375 11.02 18.30 11.91
CA GLY A 375 10.97 19.16 10.74
C GLY A 375 11.58 18.51 9.48
N ILE A 376 11.69 17.18 9.47
CA ILE A 376 12.13 16.41 8.31
C ILE A 376 10.93 16.22 7.39
N VAL A 377 11.00 16.73 6.16
CA VAL A 377 9.91 16.69 5.19
C VAL A 377 10.10 15.54 4.21
N PRO A 378 9.34 14.45 4.32
CA PRO A 378 9.42 13.32 3.38
C PRO A 378 8.70 13.69 2.08
N LEU A 379 9.45 14.17 1.09
CA LEU A 379 8.94 14.75 -0.17
C LEU A 379 8.29 13.73 -1.08
N THR A 380 8.90 12.55 -1.15
CA THR A 380 8.42 11.38 -1.85
C THR A 380 9.04 10.12 -1.26
N ASP A 381 8.52 8.98 -1.63
CA ASP A 381 9.00 7.67 -1.21
C ASP A 381 9.11 6.72 -2.42
N MET A 382 9.78 5.59 -2.22
CA MET A 382 9.99 4.61 -3.29
C MET A 382 8.67 4.09 -3.87
N LEU A 383 7.63 3.94 -3.06
CA LEU A 383 6.31 3.45 -3.48
C LEU A 383 5.55 4.49 -4.29
N SER A 384 5.65 5.76 -3.90
CA SER A 384 4.92 6.87 -4.52
C SER A 384 5.45 7.26 -5.90
N MET A 385 6.66 6.82 -6.26
CA MET A 385 7.26 7.02 -7.58
C MET A 385 6.84 5.94 -8.59
N VAL A 386 5.59 5.49 -8.49
CA VAL A 386 4.99 4.58 -9.46
C VAL A 386 4.93 5.24 -10.84
N SER A 387 4.83 4.42 -11.86
CA SER A 387 4.77 4.82 -13.26
C SER A 387 4.10 6.17 -13.52
N THR A 388 4.86 7.03 -14.15
CA THR A 388 4.38 8.31 -14.70
C THR A 388 4.00 8.20 -16.17
N LYS A 389 3.99 6.98 -16.72
CA LYS A 389 3.70 6.73 -18.13
C LYS A 389 2.23 7.06 -18.45
N THR A 390 2.04 7.84 -19.49
CA THR A 390 0.74 8.03 -20.12
C THR A 390 0.39 6.81 -20.96
N LEU A 391 -0.77 6.21 -20.71
CA LEU A 391 -1.29 5.10 -21.49
C LEU A 391 -1.84 5.58 -22.82
N CYS A 392 -1.77 4.73 -23.86
CA CYS A 392 -2.39 4.99 -25.13
C CYS A 392 -3.92 5.15 -24.97
N GLU A 393 -4.49 6.17 -25.62
CA GLU A 393 -5.94 6.44 -25.62
C GLU A 393 -6.58 6.25 -27.01
N ASP A 394 -5.81 5.77 -27.99
CA ASP A 394 -6.24 5.64 -29.38
C ASP A 394 -6.77 4.23 -29.66
N ASN A 395 -8.07 4.12 -29.96
CA ASN A 395 -8.73 2.85 -30.27
C ASN A 395 -8.61 2.48 -31.76
N THR A 396 -7.40 2.57 -32.32
CA THR A 396 -7.02 2.02 -33.62
C THR A 396 -6.37 0.64 -33.46
N PRO A 397 -6.18 -0.14 -34.51
CA PRO A 397 -5.41 -1.39 -34.43
C PRO A 397 -4.03 -1.20 -33.83
N GLU A 398 -3.31 -0.16 -34.24
CA GLU A 398 -2.00 0.20 -33.72
C GLU A 398 -2.07 0.64 -32.26
N GLY A 399 -3.08 1.42 -31.89
CA GLY A 399 -3.31 1.85 -30.51
C GLY A 399 -3.66 0.70 -29.58
N ARG A 400 -4.41 -0.30 -30.05
CA ARG A 400 -4.71 -1.53 -29.29
C ARG A 400 -3.45 -2.36 -29.03
N GLU A 401 -2.59 -2.45 -30.03
CA GLU A 401 -1.29 -3.11 -29.86
C GLU A 401 -0.43 -2.36 -28.82
N GLN A 402 -0.33 -1.02 -28.94
CA GLN A 402 0.38 -0.21 -27.95
C GLN A 402 -0.23 -0.36 -26.54
N ALA A 403 -1.55 -0.51 -26.42
CA ALA A 403 -2.22 -0.72 -25.15
C ALA A 403 -1.77 -2.00 -24.43
N ILE A 404 -1.51 -3.08 -25.16
CA ILE A 404 -0.96 -4.32 -24.58
C ILE A 404 0.45 -4.08 -24.02
N TYR A 405 1.30 -3.36 -24.76
CA TYR A 405 2.62 -2.98 -24.25
C TYR A 405 2.53 -2.04 -23.06
N ASP A 406 1.54 -1.15 -23.02
CA ASP A 406 1.32 -0.27 -21.86
C ASP A 406 0.92 -1.05 -20.62
N ILE A 407 0.04 -2.06 -20.74
CA ILE A 407 -0.33 -2.96 -19.64
C ILE A 407 0.91 -3.76 -19.17
N ALA A 408 1.67 -4.32 -20.11
CA ALA A 408 2.90 -5.02 -19.80
C ALA A 408 3.88 -4.13 -19.04
N TRP A 409 4.06 -2.91 -19.51
CA TRP A 409 4.93 -1.92 -18.88
C TRP A 409 4.47 -1.55 -17.47
N LEU A 410 3.16 -1.34 -17.23
CA LEU A 410 2.62 -1.12 -15.88
C LEU A 410 2.94 -2.29 -14.95
N THR A 411 2.75 -3.51 -15.45
CA THR A 411 3.01 -4.75 -14.71
C THR A 411 4.48 -4.91 -14.36
N GLU A 412 5.39 -4.60 -15.28
CA GLU A 412 6.84 -4.72 -15.06
C GLU A 412 7.45 -3.60 -14.26
N ASN A 413 6.89 -2.39 -14.36
CA ASN A 413 7.36 -1.20 -13.65
C ASN A 413 6.71 -1.01 -12.30
N MET A 414 6.01 -2.01 -11.83
CA MET A 414 5.62 -2.08 -10.47
C MET A 414 6.85 -2.03 -9.56
N ILE A 415 6.70 -1.36 -8.43
CA ILE A 415 7.80 -0.98 -7.53
C ILE A 415 8.70 -2.14 -7.15
N MET A 416 8.10 -3.23 -6.69
CA MET A 416 8.85 -4.39 -6.24
C MET A 416 9.57 -5.12 -7.38
N ARG A 417 9.09 -5.00 -8.63
CA ARG A 417 9.74 -5.58 -9.79
C ARG A 417 10.84 -4.71 -10.36
N ASN A 418 10.52 -3.44 -10.57
CA ASN A 418 11.47 -2.51 -11.19
C ASN A 418 12.63 -2.21 -10.24
N ARG A 419 12.32 -1.77 -9.00
CA ARG A 419 13.32 -1.21 -8.09
C ARG A 419 14.07 -2.24 -7.27
N THR A 420 13.47 -3.35 -6.90
CA THR A 420 14.19 -4.40 -6.17
C THR A 420 14.82 -5.45 -7.09
N HIS A 421 14.30 -5.62 -8.30
CA HIS A 421 14.71 -6.68 -9.21
C HIS A 421 15.13 -6.22 -10.62
N GLY A 422 14.98 -4.95 -10.94
CA GLY A 422 15.47 -4.33 -12.19
C GLY A 422 16.99 -4.18 -12.25
N GLY A 423 17.69 -4.70 -11.24
CA GLY A 423 19.13 -4.62 -11.06
C GLY A 423 19.56 -3.41 -10.22
N TYR A 424 20.74 -3.55 -9.62
CA TYR A 424 21.28 -2.56 -8.67
C TYR A 424 21.36 -1.12 -9.22
N LYS A 425 21.61 -0.98 -10.53
CA LYS A 425 21.69 0.35 -11.16
C LYS A 425 20.38 1.09 -11.10
N VAL A 426 19.26 0.44 -11.37
CA VAL A 426 17.94 1.08 -11.33
C VAL A 426 17.66 1.61 -9.93
N LEU A 427 17.88 0.79 -8.93
CA LEU A 427 17.63 1.16 -7.54
C LEU A 427 18.51 2.32 -7.06
N LEU A 428 19.80 2.32 -7.42
CA LEU A 428 20.75 3.36 -7.04
C LEU A 428 20.57 4.63 -7.87
N ASP A 429 20.53 4.51 -9.18
CA ASP A 429 20.49 5.65 -10.07
C ASP A 429 19.20 6.46 -9.86
N GLU A 430 18.04 5.80 -9.78
CA GLU A 430 16.76 6.47 -9.54
C GLU A 430 16.75 7.22 -8.19
N LEU A 431 17.27 6.62 -7.12
CA LEU A 431 17.34 7.33 -5.84
C LEU A 431 18.09 8.64 -5.94
N TRP A 432 19.26 8.61 -6.58
CA TRP A 432 20.12 9.81 -6.65
C TRP A 432 19.60 10.84 -7.64
N GLU A 433 18.90 10.42 -8.70
CA GLU A 433 18.14 11.33 -9.57
C GLU A 433 17.05 12.07 -8.78
N TYR A 434 16.28 11.35 -7.95
CA TYR A 434 15.25 11.98 -7.10
C TYR A 434 15.85 12.90 -6.03
N VAL A 435 16.98 12.54 -5.44
CA VAL A 435 17.68 13.43 -4.49
C VAL A 435 18.01 14.77 -5.15
N GLU A 436 18.50 14.75 -6.39
CA GLU A 436 18.81 15.96 -7.15
C GLU A 436 17.53 16.71 -7.57
N GLU A 437 16.55 16.00 -8.12
CA GLU A 437 15.31 16.58 -8.65
C GLU A 437 14.45 17.24 -7.55
N PHE A 438 14.39 16.62 -6.37
CA PHE A 438 13.64 17.15 -5.23
C PHE A 438 14.48 18.07 -4.33
N HIS A 439 15.73 18.33 -4.66
CA HIS A 439 16.65 19.11 -3.84
C HIS A 439 16.72 18.60 -2.39
N ALA A 440 16.79 17.29 -2.23
CA ALA A 440 16.85 16.66 -0.93
C ALA A 440 18.27 16.74 -0.36
N ASP A 441 18.37 16.97 0.95
CA ASP A 441 19.62 16.93 1.73
C ASP A 441 19.75 15.67 2.58
N MET A 442 18.68 14.87 2.65
CA MET A 442 18.60 13.66 3.46
C MET A 442 17.94 12.52 2.69
N VAL A 443 18.41 11.32 2.93
CA VAL A 443 17.75 10.06 2.55
C VAL A 443 17.49 9.27 3.81
N ILE A 444 16.24 8.87 4.04
CA ILE A 444 15.88 7.88 5.06
C ILE A 444 15.67 6.56 4.35
N LEU A 445 16.59 5.63 4.57
CA LEU A 445 16.57 4.33 3.93
C LEU A 445 16.00 3.29 4.90
N TRP A 446 14.84 2.76 4.52
CA TRP A 446 14.22 1.65 5.21
C TRP A 446 14.97 0.37 4.89
N GLU A 447 15.77 -0.08 5.87
CA GLU A 447 16.50 -1.34 5.81
C GLU A 447 15.59 -2.47 6.29
N HIS A 448 14.78 -3.01 5.37
CA HIS A 448 13.98 -4.18 5.65
C HIS A 448 14.87 -5.42 5.82
N MET A 449 14.99 -5.94 7.04
CA MET A 449 15.97 -6.98 7.41
C MET A 449 15.91 -8.23 6.53
N SER A 450 14.71 -8.62 6.10
CA SER A 450 14.47 -9.80 5.29
C SER A 450 14.54 -9.55 3.78
N CYS A 451 14.81 -8.32 3.33
CA CYS A 451 14.96 -7.99 1.90
C CYS A 451 16.42 -8.08 1.44
N LYS A 452 16.80 -9.24 0.92
CA LYS A 452 18.18 -9.49 0.45
C LYS A 452 18.62 -8.55 -0.67
N ALA A 453 17.68 -8.09 -1.51
CA ALA A 453 17.96 -7.18 -2.62
C ALA A 453 18.40 -5.79 -2.13
N LEU A 454 17.74 -5.23 -1.11
CA LEU A 454 18.10 -3.94 -0.52
C LEU A 454 19.36 -4.04 0.34
N ASN A 455 19.44 -5.05 1.19
CA ASN A 455 20.56 -5.20 2.15
C ASN A 455 21.90 -5.48 1.45
N GLY A 456 21.88 -6.13 0.30
CA GLY A 456 23.08 -6.40 -0.49
C GLY A 456 23.81 -5.17 -1.02
N MET A 457 23.17 -3.98 -1.01
CA MET A 457 23.72 -2.74 -1.58
C MET A 457 24.15 -1.69 -0.56
N HIS A 458 24.20 -2.05 0.72
CA HIS A 458 24.49 -1.12 1.82
C HIS A 458 25.71 -0.23 1.56
N GLY A 459 26.86 -0.84 1.22
CA GLY A 459 28.10 -0.10 0.96
C GLY A 459 28.02 0.87 -0.21
N GLN A 460 27.23 0.56 -1.24
CA GLN A 460 27.06 1.40 -2.43
C GLN A 460 26.22 2.65 -2.11
N PHE A 461 25.18 2.50 -1.29
CA PHE A 461 24.40 3.65 -0.80
C PHE A 461 25.27 4.58 0.05
N GLU A 462 26.06 4.02 0.97
CA GLU A 462 26.96 4.79 1.84
C GLU A 462 28.03 5.56 1.05
N GLU A 463 28.67 4.90 0.08
CA GLU A 463 29.68 5.53 -0.76
C GLU A 463 29.09 6.71 -1.53
N LYS A 464 27.95 6.48 -2.17
CA LYS A 464 27.31 7.51 -3.01
C LYS A 464 26.76 8.67 -2.19
N ALA A 465 26.20 8.42 -1.02
CA ALA A 465 25.76 9.46 -0.10
C ALA A 465 26.93 10.38 0.33
N ARG A 466 28.08 9.78 0.66
CA ARG A 466 29.31 10.55 1.01
C ARG A 466 29.82 11.37 -0.16
N GLU A 467 29.85 10.81 -1.39
CA GLU A 467 30.25 11.56 -2.60
C GLU A 467 29.38 12.78 -2.85
N LYS A 468 28.07 12.65 -2.62
CA LYS A 468 27.08 13.71 -2.85
C LYS A 468 26.91 14.66 -1.66
N GLY A 469 27.48 14.35 -0.51
CA GLY A 469 27.28 15.12 0.73
C GLY A 469 25.86 15.04 1.28
N ILE A 470 25.17 13.93 1.05
CA ILE A 470 23.79 13.68 1.49
C ILE A 470 23.79 12.94 2.82
N HIS A 471 22.92 13.36 3.73
CA HIS A 471 22.69 12.68 4.99
C HIS A 471 21.91 11.38 4.77
N LEU A 472 22.58 10.23 4.92
CA LEU A 472 21.94 8.92 4.80
C LEU A 472 21.64 8.35 6.19
N VAL A 473 20.35 8.12 6.45
CA VAL A 473 19.86 7.59 7.72
C VAL A 473 19.29 6.20 7.51
N TRP A 474 19.94 5.20 8.06
CA TRP A 474 19.45 3.82 8.05
C TRP A 474 18.41 3.62 9.13
N VAL A 475 17.28 3.02 8.75
CA VAL A 475 16.21 2.62 9.67
C VAL A 475 15.97 1.14 9.50
N THR A 476 16.63 0.35 10.32
CA THR A 476 16.44 -1.10 10.37
C THR A 476 15.04 -1.40 10.87
N HIS A 477 14.30 -2.23 10.14
CA HIS A 477 12.93 -2.59 10.46
C HIS A 477 12.53 -3.94 9.85
N ASP A 478 11.33 -4.36 10.17
CA ASP A 478 10.63 -5.39 9.40
C ASP A 478 9.32 -4.82 8.82
N LEU A 479 8.85 -5.40 7.73
CA LEU A 479 7.69 -4.89 7.02
C LEU A 479 6.39 -5.17 7.76
N PHE A 480 6.21 -6.41 8.25
CA PHE A 480 4.98 -6.90 8.90
C PHE A 480 5.19 -7.47 10.29
N ASP A 481 6.43 -7.79 10.68
CA ASP A 481 6.72 -8.39 11.97
C ASP A 481 7.23 -7.37 13.00
N PRO A 482 6.38 -6.91 13.93
CA PRO A 482 6.76 -5.94 14.95
C PRO A 482 7.67 -6.54 16.04
N ARG A 483 7.90 -7.87 16.05
CA ARG A 483 8.81 -8.54 17.01
C ARG A 483 10.27 -8.22 16.72
N VAL A 484 10.59 -7.86 15.47
CA VAL A 484 11.95 -7.48 15.05
C VAL A 484 12.34 -6.14 15.65
N ILE A 485 11.46 -5.15 15.59
CA ILE A 485 11.67 -3.82 16.16
C ILE A 485 10.35 -3.18 16.53
N SER A 486 10.29 -2.53 17.69
CA SER A 486 9.13 -1.75 18.10
C SER A 486 9.03 -0.42 17.35
N ARG A 487 7.83 0.17 17.32
CA ARG A 487 7.63 1.52 16.78
C ARG A 487 8.51 2.57 17.47
N GLN A 488 8.72 2.45 18.78
CA GLN A 488 9.68 3.30 19.51
C GLN A 488 11.12 3.05 19.04
N GLY A 489 11.51 1.80 18.84
CA GLY A 489 12.84 1.46 18.33
C GLY A 489 13.12 2.07 16.95
N VAL A 490 12.10 2.18 16.09
CA VAL A 490 12.21 2.90 14.81
C VAL A 490 12.47 4.40 15.05
N ARG A 491 11.73 5.05 15.96
CA ARG A 491 11.97 6.47 16.33
C ARG A 491 13.36 6.68 16.90
N ASP A 492 13.82 5.79 17.74
CA ASP A 492 15.11 5.93 18.42
C ASP A 492 16.31 5.92 17.48
N GLN A 493 16.20 5.27 16.32
CA GLN A 493 17.23 5.32 15.28
C GLN A 493 17.35 6.74 14.70
N ILE A 494 16.23 7.37 14.38
CA ILE A 494 16.19 8.76 13.91
C ILE A 494 16.62 9.73 15.02
N ASN A 495 16.07 9.59 16.23
CA ASN A 495 16.41 10.45 17.37
C ASN A 495 17.91 10.45 17.62
N ARG A 496 18.53 9.28 17.58
CA ARG A 496 19.98 9.11 17.75
C ARG A 496 20.77 9.78 16.64
N TYR A 497 20.35 9.61 15.37
CA TYR A 497 21.03 10.24 14.25
C TYR A 497 20.93 11.76 14.32
N MET A 498 19.75 12.31 14.56
CA MET A 498 19.53 13.75 14.64
C MET A 498 20.34 14.39 15.78
N ARG A 499 20.38 13.75 16.96
CA ARG A 499 21.14 14.27 18.10
C ARG A 499 22.64 14.10 17.95
N ALA A 500 23.11 12.93 17.51
CA ALA A 500 24.53 12.61 17.51
C ALA A 500 25.26 13.09 16.25
N VAL A 501 24.64 12.99 15.08
CA VAL A 501 25.23 13.33 13.79
C VAL A 501 24.88 14.75 13.38
N MET A 502 23.58 15.09 13.40
CA MET A 502 23.11 16.43 13.01
C MET A 502 23.29 17.46 14.11
N GLN A 503 23.45 17.03 15.36
CA GLN A 503 23.58 17.89 16.56
C GLN A 503 22.36 18.83 16.73
N GLU A 504 21.17 18.34 16.41
CA GLU A 504 19.93 19.08 16.49
C GLU A 504 19.05 18.62 17.65
N GLU A 505 18.22 19.55 18.14
CA GLU A 505 17.15 19.28 19.11
C GLU A 505 15.80 19.17 18.37
N PRO A 506 14.87 18.33 18.85
CA PRO A 506 13.56 18.18 18.24
C PRO A 506 12.76 19.49 18.31
N LEU A 507 11.92 19.73 17.31
CA LEU A 507 10.96 20.85 17.29
C LEU A 507 9.90 20.68 18.40
N ASP A 508 9.52 19.43 18.67
CA ASP A 508 8.63 19.06 19.76
C ASP A 508 9.19 17.85 20.52
N PRO A 509 9.91 18.08 21.64
CA PRO A 509 10.48 17.00 22.45
C PRO A 509 9.44 16.03 23.02
N SER A 510 8.18 16.43 23.14
CA SER A 510 7.13 15.55 23.65
C SER A 510 6.77 14.42 22.68
N LEU A 511 7.19 14.53 21.44
CA LEU A 511 6.95 13.53 20.39
C LEU A 511 8.08 12.50 20.25
N GLU A 512 9.22 12.66 20.93
CA GLU A 512 10.34 11.70 20.84
C GLU A 512 9.94 10.31 21.35
N ILE A 513 9.13 10.27 22.41
CA ILE A 513 8.67 9.04 23.04
C ILE A 513 7.25 8.72 22.61
N LEU A 514 7.02 7.50 22.17
CA LEU A 514 5.71 6.97 21.86
C LEU A 514 5.00 6.58 23.17
N HIS A 515 3.98 7.34 23.55
CA HIS A 515 3.26 7.12 24.82
C HIS A 515 2.19 6.03 24.76
N ASP A 516 1.87 5.52 23.58
CA ASP A 516 0.81 4.56 23.30
C ASP A 516 1.32 3.25 22.67
N GLU A 517 2.58 2.91 22.92
CA GLU A 517 3.24 1.74 22.31
C GLU A 517 2.50 0.41 22.57
N HIS A 518 1.76 0.33 23.66
CA HIS A 518 1.00 -0.86 24.05
C HIS A 518 -0.49 -0.80 23.67
N SER A 519 -0.94 0.24 22.98
CA SER A 519 -2.34 0.40 22.59
C SER A 519 -2.69 -0.24 21.23
N TRP A 520 -1.83 -1.09 20.70
CA TRP A 520 -1.97 -1.73 19.39
C TRP A 520 -1.59 -3.18 19.39
#